data_1d7a0089fbbacc248c7d42f445825f1e
#
_entry.id   1d7a0089fbbacc248c7d42f445825f1e
#
_cell.length_a   1.000
_cell.length_b   1.000
_cell.length_c   1.000
_cell.angle_alpha   90.00
_cell.angle_beta   90.00
_cell.angle_gamma   90.00
#
_symmetry.space_group_name_H-M   'P 1'
#
loop_
_entity.id
_entity.type
_entity.pdbx_description
1 polymer ?
#
loop_
_entity_poly.entity_id
_entity_poly.type
_entity_poly.pdbx_seq_one_letter_code
_entity_poly.pdbx_strand_id
1 'polypeptide(L)' 'MKEILQTIIENLVDDKASISINEIEGEKSIVFEVKVAEADMGKIIGKQGKIAQSIRSIMKAVSAKEHKRVSVEFLD' A
#
# COMPACT_ATOMS: atom_id res chain seq x y z
N MET A 1 -1.13 -11.55 0.53
CA MET A 1 -0.83 -10.25 -0.08
C MET A 1 -0.70 -9.11 0.91
N LYS A 2 -1.57 -9.04 1.89
CA LYS A 2 -1.52 -7.96 2.87
C LYS A 2 -0.19 -7.92 3.63
N GLU A 3 0.34 -9.09 3.95
CA GLU A 3 1.60 -9.18 4.68
C GLU A 3 2.77 -8.59 3.90
N ILE A 4 2.78 -8.79 2.58
CA ILE A 4 3.81 -8.23 1.72
C ILE A 4 3.72 -6.72 1.74
N LEU A 5 2.52 -6.18 1.59
CA LEU A 5 2.30 -4.73 1.62
C LEU A 5 2.72 -4.16 2.98
N GLN A 6 2.34 -4.83 4.06
CA GLN A 6 2.71 -4.37 5.40
C GLN A 6 4.23 -4.34 5.59
N THR A 7 4.92 -5.38 5.13
CA THR A 7 6.38 -5.43 5.21
C THR A 7 7.01 -4.26 4.45
N ILE A 8 6.51 -3.97 3.25
CA ILE A 8 7.01 -2.85 2.46
C ILE A 8 6.81 -1.54 3.22
N ILE A 9 5.61 -1.31 3.74
CA ILE A 9 5.30 -0.07 4.45
C ILE A 9 6.15 0.05 5.72
N GLU A 10 6.30 -1.04 6.48
CA GLU A 10 7.10 -1.03 7.70
C GLU A 10 8.55 -0.63 7.46
N ASN A 11 9.07 -0.94 6.29
CA ASN A 11 10.44 -0.60 5.93
C ASN A 11 10.60 0.83 5.42
N LEU A 12 9.50 1.52 5.18
CA LEU A 12 9.52 2.90 4.67
C LEU A 12 9.21 3.95 5.72
N VAL A 13 8.44 3.59 6.75
CA VAL A 13 7.96 4.56 7.72
C VAL A 13 8.78 4.53 9.00
N ASP A 14 8.78 5.66 9.71
CA ASP A 14 9.42 5.76 11.02
C ASP A 14 8.45 5.36 12.13
N ASP A 15 7.18 5.72 12.00
CA ASP A 15 6.16 5.44 13.02
C ASP A 15 5.36 4.20 12.63
N LYS A 16 5.88 3.04 12.98
CA LYS A 16 5.25 1.77 12.65
C LYS A 16 3.94 1.54 13.38
N ALA A 17 3.78 2.14 14.55
CA ALA A 17 2.56 1.98 15.34
C ALA A 17 1.35 2.65 14.67
N SER A 18 1.59 3.63 13.80
CA SER A 18 0.52 4.34 13.11
C SER A 18 0.10 3.70 11.80
N ILE A 19 0.71 2.58 11.42
CA ILE A 19 0.34 1.90 10.18
C ILE A 19 -1.02 1.24 10.34
N SER A 20 -1.91 1.50 9.38
CA SER A 20 -3.20 0.83 9.31
C SER A 20 -3.44 0.42 7.86
N ILE A 21 -3.69 -0.85 7.64
CA ILE A 21 -3.95 -1.37 6.31
C ILE A 21 -5.30 -2.07 6.36
N ASN A 22 -6.26 -1.57 5.60
CA ASN A 22 -7.57 -2.15 5.51
C ASN A 22 -7.72 -2.82 4.15
N GLU A 23 -8.09 -4.08 4.15
CA GLU A 23 -8.27 -4.85 2.92
C GLU A 23 -9.76 -4.98 2.63
N ILE A 24 -10.16 -4.51 1.44
CA ILE A 24 -11.54 -4.63 0.98
C ILE A 24 -11.52 -5.58 -0.21
N GLU A 25 -12.02 -6.78 -0.01
CA GLU A 25 -11.99 -7.80 -1.03
C GLU A 25 -13.36 -7.94 -1.68
N GLY A 26 -13.39 -7.72 -3.00
CA GLY A 26 -14.56 -7.97 -3.81
C GLY A 26 -14.38 -9.25 -4.62
N GLU A 27 -15.34 -9.57 -5.46
CA GLU A 27 -15.29 -10.78 -6.28
C GLU A 27 -14.13 -10.74 -7.28
N LYS A 28 -13.89 -9.59 -7.90
CA LYS A 28 -12.86 -9.45 -8.92
C LYS A 28 -11.82 -8.38 -8.59
N SER A 29 -11.85 -7.85 -7.38
CA SER A 29 -10.95 -6.78 -7.00
C SER A 29 -10.59 -6.85 -5.52
N ILE A 30 -9.42 -6.31 -5.21
CA ILE A 30 -8.97 -6.11 -3.84
C ILE A 30 -8.46 -4.68 -3.73
N VAL A 31 -8.93 -3.94 -2.74
CA VAL A 31 -8.46 -2.59 -2.46
C VAL A 31 -7.78 -2.59 -1.10
N PHE A 32 -6.54 -2.13 -1.06
CA PHE A 32 -5.84 -1.91 0.19
C PHE A 32 -5.85 -0.42 0.50
N GLU A 33 -6.40 -0.07 1.63
CA GLU A 33 -6.38 1.31 2.11
C GLU A 33 -5.31 1.43 3.16
N VAL A 34 -4.28 2.24 2.87
CA VAL A 34 -3.11 2.36 3.72
C VAL A 34 -3.12 3.72 4.41
N LYS A 35 -2.96 3.70 5.73
CA LYS A 35 -2.83 4.91 6.53
C LYS A 35 -1.54 4.82 7.33
N VAL A 36 -0.80 5.91 7.37
CA VAL A 36 0.44 6.01 8.14
C VAL A 36 0.46 7.37 8.84
N ALA A 37 1.46 7.61 9.68
CA ALA A 37 1.64 8.91 10.29
C ALA A 37 1.78 9.99 9.21
N GLU A 38 1.32 11.20 9.50
CA GLU A 38 1.31 12.29 8.53
C GLU A 38 2.69 12.56 7.94
N ALA A 39 3.73 12.57 8.78
CA ALA A 39 5.09 12.80 8.30
C ALA A 39 5.56 11.70 7.38
N ASP A 40 5.14 10.45 7.63
CA ASP A 40 5.51 9.32 6.79
C ASP A 40 4.73 9.34 5.48
N MET A 41 3.49 9.78 5.51
CA MET A 41 2.69 9.93 4.30
C MET A 41 3.37 10.90 3.33
N GLY A 42 3.93 11.98 3.84
CA GLY A 42 4.69 12.92 3.02
C GLY A 42 5.86 12.29 2.30
N LYS A 43 6.53 11.33 2.94
CA LYS A 43 7.63 10.58 2.30
C LYS A 43 7.13 9.70 1.17
N ILE A 44 5.99 9.04 1.37
CA ILE A 44 5.44 8.09 0.40
C ILE A 44 4.91 8.83 -0.83
N ILE A 45 4.19 9.92 -0.61
CA ILE A 45 3.55 10.67 -1.69
C ILE A 45 4.49 11.70 -2.32
N GLY A 46 5.52 12.14 -1.57
CA GLY A 46 6.47 13.12 -2.07
C GLY A 46 7.22 12.65 -3.30
N LYS A 47 7.98 13.55 -3.91
CA LYS A 47 8.76 13.27 -5.12
C LYS A 47 7.87 12.75 -6.24
N GLN A 48 6.75 13.43 -6.45
CA GLN A 48 5.80 13.11 -7.53
C GLN A 48 5.16 11.72 -7.39
N GLY A 49 5.07 11.22 -6.16
CA GLY A 49 4.42 9.94 -5.90
C GLY A 49 5.17 8.72 -6.39
N LYS A 50 6.47 8.83 -6.60
CA LYS A 50 7.27 7.71 -7.12
C LYS A 50 7.26 6.50 -6.20
N ILE A 51 7.34 6.71 -4.89
CA ILE A 51 7.31 5.60 -3.94
C ILE A 51 5.94 4.94 -3.96
N ALA A 52 4.87 5.74 -3.94
CA ALA A 52 3.51 5.20 -4.02
C ALA A 52 3.30 4.39 -5.28
N GLN A 53 3.79 4.88 -6.42
CA GLN A 53 3.68 4.15 -7.69
C GLN A 53 4.47 2.86 -7.68
N SER A 54 5.65 2.87 -7.07
CA SER A 54 6.46 1.66 -6.94
C SER A 54 5.75 0.59 -6.11
N ILE A 55 5.14 1.01 -5.01
CA ILE A 55 4.36 0.09 -4.16
C ILE A 55 3.20 -0.51 -4.96
N ARG A 56 2.48 0.32 -5.72
CA ARG A 56 1.38 -0.15 -6.55
C ARG A 56 1.85 -1.14 -7.59
N SER A 57 3.00 -0.89 -8.22
CA SER A 57 3.56 -1.80 -9.21
C SER A 57 3.94 -3.14 -8.59
N ILE A 58 4.55 -3.12 -7.41
CA ILE A 58 4.93 -4.35 -6.70
C ILE A 58 3.67 -5.16 -6.37
N MET A 59 2.65 -4.51 -5.84
CA MET A 59 1.42 -5.21 -5.46
C MET A 59 0.70 -5.77 -6.68
N LYS A 60 0.74 -5.06 -7.79
CA LYS A 60 0.15 -5.54 -9.03
C LYS A 60 0.87 -6.80 -9.52
N ALA A 61 2.20 -6.81 -9.45
CA ALA A 61 2.98 -7.98 -9.85
C ALA A 61 2.71 -9.17 -8.92
N VAL A 62 2.67 -8.92 -7.61
CA VAL A 62 2.39 -9.96 -6.62
C VAL A 62 1.01 -10.59 -6.85
N SER A 63 0.03 -9.77 -7.24
CA SER A 63 -1.35 -10.22 -7.41
C SER A 63 -1.64 -10.84 -8.76
N ALA A 64 -0.67 -10.87 -9.66
CA ALA A 64 -0.91 -11.38 -11.02
C ALA A 64 -1.46 -12.80 -11.01
N LYS A 65 -1.07 -13.62 -10.04
CA LYS A 65 -1.53 -15.01 -9.93
C LYS A 65 -2.94 -15.14 -9.35
N GLU A 66 -3.46 -14.06 -8.75
CA GLU A 66 -4.75 -14.11 -8.07
C GLU A 66 -5.92 -13.86 -9.02
N HIS A 67 -5.63 -13.41 -10.24
CA HIS A 67 -6.65 -13.06 -11.24
C HIS A 67 -7.62 -12.01 -10.73
N LYS A 68 -7.18 -11.15 -9.82
CA LYS A 68 -7.97 -10.04 -9.29
C LYS A 68 -7.25 -8.73 -9.54
N ARG A 69 -8.03 -7.68 -9.70
CA ARG A 69 -7.48 -6.33 -9.83
C ARG A 69 -7.15 -5.82 -8.43
N VAL A 70 -5.89 -5.48 -8.21
CA VAL A 70 -5.45 -4.97 -6.91
C VAL A 70 -5.15 -3.48 -7.01
N SER A 71 -5.69 -2.73 -6.06
CA SER A 71 -5.46 -1.30 -5.93
C SER A 71 -4.91 -0.99 -4.55
N VAL A 72 -4.02 -0.02 -4.47
CA VAL A 72 -3.49 0.48 -3.19
C VAL A 72 -3.80 1.96 -3.10
N GLU A 73 -4.53 2.36 -2.08
CA GLU A 73 -4.89 3.74 -1.84
C GLU A 73 -4.25 4.21 -0.55
N PHE A 74 -3.60 5.38 -0.61
CA PHE A 74 -3.01 5.99 0.56
C PHE A 74 -3.95 7.07 1.07
N LEU A 75 -4.40 6.91 2.30
CA LEU A 75 -5.39 7.80 2.92
C LEU A 75 -4.73 8.80 3.86
N ASP A 76 -5.23 10.02 3.85
CA ASP A 76 -4.76 11.06 4.77
C ASP A 76 -5.29 10.86 6.18
#